data_9f4ff11ba8b679cbe0d7a2eb7eac3405
#
_entry.id   9f4ff11ba8b679cbe0d7a2eb7eac3405
#
_cell.length_a   1.000
_cell.length_b   1.000
_cell.length_c   1.000
_cell.angle_alpha   90.00
_cell.angle_beta   90.00
_cell.angle_gamma   90.00
#
_symmetry.space_group_name_H-M   'P 1'
#
loop_
_entity.id
_entity.type
_entity.pdbx_description
1 polymer ?
#
loop_
_entity_poly.entity_id
_entity_poly.type
_entity_poly.pdbx_seq_one_letter_code
_entity_poly.pdbx_strand_id
1 'polypeptide(L)'
;ELFLCDRQDEAMRIASELVALNDDRKEMTAKGVETAVEIYERDNYEKDRVLVIYLPDVHESIAGIIAGRIRERYNKPTFILTKSEDGVKGSGRSIEEYSMYEEMCKCSELFTKFGGHPMAAGLSLPQENVEPFRQKINEYASLTDDDLVPKIHIDVPMPVDYVSMRLVSEFSVLAPFGKDNPKPVFADKNLRVSRMWVVGKNNNVLRLSLISSYGTPINAIYFGDIESFFDYIRQRFGSDALEAARSEE
;
A
#
# COMPACT_ATOMS: atom_id res chain seq x y z
N GLU A 1 13.35 20.98 -17.82
CA GLU A 1 14.34 22.05 -17.58
C GLU A 1 15.61 21.49 -16.94
N LEU A 2 15.55 20.83 -15.75
CA LEU A 2 16.73 20.33 -15.03
C LEU A 2 17.67 19.49 -15.90
N PHE A 3 17.15 18.50 -16.65
CA PHE A 3 17.96 17.59 -17.49
C PHE A 3 18.48 18.24 -18.79
N LEU A 4 18.09 19.47 -19.08
CA LEU A 4 18.50 20.24 -20.26
C LEU A 4 19.27 21.51 -19.85
N CYS A 5 19.67 21.60 -18.58
CA CYS A 5 20.35 22.77 -18.05
C CYS A 5 21.88 22.61 -18.22
N ASP A 6 22.51 23.51 -18.94
CA ASP A 6 23.95 23.50 -19.18
C ASP A 6 24.74 24.17 -18.04
N ARG A 7 24.07 24.90 -17.14
CA ARG A 7 24.69 25.63 -16.03
C ARG A 7 24.47 24.89 -14.71
N GLN A 8 25.55 24.60 -14.02
CA GLN A 8 25.52 23.86 -12.75
C GLN A 8 24.80 24.64 -11.63
N ASP A 9 24.97 25.93 -11.52
CA ASP A 9 24.30 26.78 -10.52
C ASP A 9 22.77 26.77 -10.70
N GLU A 10 22.31 26.88 -11.93
CA GLU A 10 20.89 26.81 -12.27
C GLU A 10 20.32 25.38 -12.06
N ALA A 11 21.05 24.37 -12.48
CA ALA A 11 20.65 22.96 -12.25
C ALA A 11 20.49 22.66 -10.74
N MET A 12 21.42 23.14 -9.91
CA MET A 12 21.38 22.99 -8.46
C MET A 12 20.16 23.72 -7.84
N ARG A 13 19.84 24.92 -8.31
CA ARG A 13 18.66 25.66 -7.87
C ARG A 13 17.38 24.91 -8.18
N ILE A 14 17.20 24.47 -9.44
CA ILE A 14 16.02 23.72 -9.88
C ILE A 14 15.90 22.38 -9.10
N ALA A 15 17.02 21.69 -8.89
CA ALA A 15 17.03 20.44 -8.12
C ALA A 15 16.58 20.68 -6.66
N SER A 16 17.07 21.75 -6.02
CA SER A 16 16.67 22.11 -4.65
C SER A 16 15.18 22.45 -4.54
N GLU A 17 14.65 23.20 -5.52
CA GLU A 17 13.22 23.50 -5.58
C GLU A 17 12.36 22.25 -5.74
N LEU A 18 12.78 21.30 -6.61
CA LEU A 18 12.09 20.03 -6.80
C LEU A 18 12.12 19.16 -5.53
N VAL A 19 13.23 19.16 -4.78
CA VAL A 19 13.32 18.45 -3.50
C VAL A 19 12.34 19.04 -2.50
N ALA A 20 12.30 20.39 -2.36
CA ALA A 20 11.37 21.06 -1.46
C ALA A 20 9.91 20.73 -1.81
N LEU A 21 9.51 20.89 -3.08
CA LEU A 21 8.17 20.54 -3.55
C LEU A 21 7.80 19.06 -3.30
N ASN A 22 8.77 18.16 -3.44
CA ASN A 22 8.54 16.74 -3.15
C ASN A 22 8.37 16.47 -1.65
N ASP A 23 9.07 17.19 -0.80
CA ASP A 23 8.93 17.06 0.66
C ASP A 23 7.59 17.65 1.13
N ASP A 24 7.16 18.80 0.61
CA ASP A 24 5.82 19.36 0.84
C ASP A 24 4.73 18.36 0.40
N ARG A 25 4.89 17.75 -0.77
CA ARG A 25 3.95 16.72 -1.26
C ARG A 25 3.88 15.51 -0.33
N LYS A 26 5.02 15.05 0.22
CA LYS A 26 5.07 13.95 1.17
C LYS A 26 4.33 14.30 2.46
N GLU A 27 4.55 15.51 2.99
CA GLU A 27 3.90 15.99 4.21
C GLU A 27 2.39 16.11 4.01
N MET A 28 1.94 16.74 2.94
CA MET A 28 0.52 16.82 2.61
C MET A 28 -0.12 15.44 2.43
N THR A 29 0.61 14.51 1.81
CA THR A 29 0.15 13.13 1.65
C THR A 29 0.01 12.42 3.00
N ALA A 30 1.00 12.55 3.89
CA ALA A 30 0.96 11.94 5.21
C ALA A 30 -0.22 12.46 6.03
N LYS A 31 -0.43 13.78 6.05
CA LYS A 31 -1.58 14.41 6.71
C LYS A 31 -2.91 13.96 6.13
N GLY A 32 -3.02 13.88 4.79
CA GLY A 32 -4.23 13.40 4.13
C GLY A 32 -4.55 11.93 4.43
N VAL A 33 -3.52 11.07 4.55
CA VAL A 33 -3.68 9.67 4.97
C VAL A 33 -4.16 9.60 6.43
N GLU A 34 -3.56 10.39 7.34
CA GLU A 34 -3.97 10.45 8.75
C GLU A 34 -5.45 10.85 8.88
N THR A 35 -5.86 11.93 8.21
CA THR A 35 -7.26 12.36 8.18
C THR A 35 -8.19 11.29 7.61
N ALA A 36 -7.78 10.58 6.55
CA ALA A 36 -8.57 9.50 5.98
C ALA A 36 -8.76 8.33 6.94
N VAL A 37 -7.71 7.99 7.72
CA VAL A 37 -7.77 6.96 8.77
C VAL A 37 -8.70 7.38 9.90
N GLU A 38 -8.62 8.63 10.38
CA GLU A 38 -9.53 9.16 11.40
C GLU A 38 -11.00 9.08 10.96
N ILE A 39 -11.29 9.44 9.69
CA ILE A 39 -12.63 9.32 9.12
C ILE A 39 -13.08 7.86 9.04
N TYR A 40 -12.20 6.97 8.61
CA TYR A 40 -12.48 5.53 8.54
C TYR A 40 -12.92 4.99 9.91
N GLU A 41 -12.19 5.31 10.97
CA GLU A 41 -12.45 4.85 12.33
C GLU A 41 -13.73 5.50 12.93
N ARG A 42 -13.91 6.81 12.72
CA ARG A 42 -15.03 7.57 13.26
C ARG A 42 -16.38 7.19 12.63
N ASP A 43 -16.41 7.01 11.31
CA ASP A 43 -17.65 6.94 10.52
C ASP A 43 -18.03 5.49 10.11
N ASN A 44 -17.48 4.49 10.83
CA ASN A 44 -17.79 3.05 10.67
C ASN A 44 -17.57 2.51 9.22
N TYR A 45 -16.53 2.96 8.53
CA TYR A 45 -16.16 2.46 7.20
C TYR A 45 -15.71 0.98 7.20
N GLU A 46 -15.57 0.38 8.36
CA GLU A 46 -15.22 -1.04 8.48
C GLU A 46 -16.19 -1.96 7.74
N LYS A 47 -17.48 -1.58 7.71
CA LYS A 47 -18.56 -2.31 7.04
C LYS A 47 -18.55 -2.15 5.52
N ASP A 48 -17.95 -1.08 5.01
CA ASP A 48 -17.88 -0.79 3.59
C ASP A 48 -16.87 -1.71 2.92
N ARG A 49 -17.25 -2.33 1.82
CA ARG A 49 -16.36 -3.14 0.98
C ARG A 49 -15.55 -2.29 0.02
N VAL A 50 -16.08 -1.13 -0.34
CA VAL A 50 -15.46 -0.10 -1.17
C VAL A 50 -15.44 1.19 -0.39
N LEU A 51 -14.25 1.72 -0.14
CA LEU A 51 -14.07 2.96 0.62
C LEU A 51 -14.29 4.18 -0.27
N VAL A 52 -15.19 5.06 0.12
CA VAL A 52 -15.42 6.36 -0.54
C VAL A 52 -15.25 7.45 0.52
N ILE A 53 -14.08 8.06 0.59
CA ILE A 53 -13.71 9.01 1.64
C ILE A 53 -13.58 10.41 1.04
N TYR A 54 -14.31 11.38 1.60
CA TYR A 54 -14.29 12.76 1.17
C TYR A 54 -13.36 13.60 2.04
N LEU A 55 -12.34 14.19 1.41
CA LEU A 55 -11.30 15.02 2.02
C LEU A 55 -11.30 16.41 1.36
N PRO A 56 -12.20 17.32 1.77
CA PRO A 56 -12.40 18.59 1.07
C PRO A 56 -11.18 19.51 1.08
N ASP A 57 -10.31 19.40 2.09
CA ASP A 57 -9.14 20.25 2.28
C ASP A 57 -7.88 19.70 1.60
N VAL A 58 -7.98 18.51 0.98
CA VAL A 58 -6.87 17.88 0.28
C VAL A 58 -6.85 18.30 -1.19
N HIS A 59 -5.66 18.64 -1.69
CA HIS A 59 -5.48 19.00 -3.09
C HIS A 59 -5.68 17.76 -4.01
N GLU A 60 -6.40 17.95 -5.12
CA GLU A 60 -6.77 16.86 -6.04
C GLU A 60 -5.57 16.06 -6.58
N SER A 61 -4.40 16.69 -6.74
CA SER A 61 -3.20 16.04 -7.28
C SER A 61 -2.63 14.91 -6.41
N ILE A 62 -2.92 14.89 -5.11
CA ILE A 62 -2.47 13.86 -4.19
C ILE A 62 -3.55 12.84 -3.82
N ALA A 63 -4.80 13.06 -4.22
CA ALA A 63 -5.91 12.15 -3.93
C ALA A 63 -5.62 10.70 -4.35
N GLY A 64 -5.02 10.50 -5.54
CA GLY A 64 -4.65 9.17 -6.02
C GLY A 64 -3.53 8.49 -5.22
N ILE A 65 -2.63 9.27 -4.61
CA ILE A 65 -1.55 8.73 -3.75
C ILE A 65 -2.17 8.29 -2.41
N ILE A 66 -3.05 9.12 -1.84
CA ILE A 66 -3.75 8.80 -0.60
C ILE A 66 -4.65 7.56 -0.81
N ALA A 67 -5.39 7.49 -1.93
CA ALA A 67 -6.19 6.33 -2.26
C ALA A 67 -5.35 5.04 -2.30
N GLY A 68 -4.15 5.10 -2.88
CA GLY A 68 -3.20 3.99 -2.89
C GLY A 68 -2.79 3.55 -1.48
N ARG A 69 -2.47 4.51 -0.60
CA ARG A 69 -2.06 4.22 0.78
C ARG A 69 -3.19 3.63 1.64
N ILE A 70 -4.40 4.15 1.49
CA ILE A 70 -5.58 3.63 2.20
C ILE A 70 -5.92 2.23 1.69
N ARG A 71 -5.89 2.01 0.36
CA ARG A 71 -6.05 0.69 -0.25
C ARG A 71 -5.01 -0.32 0.27
N GLU A 72 -3.73 0.07 0.36
CA GLU A 72 -2.67 -0.78 0.92
C GLU A 72 -2.92 -1.13 2.40
N ARG A 73 -3.39 -0.17 3.20
CA ARG A 73 -3.62 -0.35 4.63
C ARG A 73 -4.79 -1.29 4.94
N TYR A 74 -5.89 -1.15 4.21
CA TYR A 74 -7.13 -1.89 4.49
C TYR A 74 -7.44 -3.00 3.51
N ASN A 75 -6.66 -3.15 2.45
CA ASN A 75 -6.88 -4.06 1.32
C ASN A 75 -8.29 -3.96 0.74
N LYS A 76 -8.80 -2.74 0.60
CA LYS A 76 -10.12 -2.44 0.05
C LYS A 76 -10.01 -1.48 -1.13
N PRO A 77 -10.81 -1.65 -2.21
CA PRO A 77 -10.94 -0.63 -3.24
C PRO A 77 -11.26 0.72 -2.60
N THR A 78 -10.53 1.76 -2.97
CA THR A 78 -10.61 3.06 -2.27
C THR A 78 -10.72 4.20 -3.26
N PHE A 79 -11.73 5.05 -3.07
CA PHE A 79 -11.88 6.35 -3.71
C PHE A 79 -11.61 7.45 -2.69
N ILE A 80 -10.71 8.37 -3.02
CA ILE A 80 -10.51 9.62 -2.30
C ILE A 80 -11.11 10.74 -3.14
N LEU A 81 -12.06 11.44 -2.54
CA LEU A 81 -12.78 12.54 -3.13
C LEU A 81 -12.28 13.85 -2.52
N THR A 82 -12.11 14.88 -3.35
CA THR A 82 -11.63 16.20 -2.93
C THR A 82 -12.53 17.30 -3.49
N LYS A 83 -12.56 18.44 -2.83
CA LYS A 83 -13.31 19.60 -3.32
C LYS A 83 -12.66 20.14 -4.60
N SER A 84 -13.50 20.55 -5.56
CA SER A 84 -13.11 21.18 -6.82
C SER A 84 -13.98 22.42 -7.06
N GLU A 85 -13.59 23.26 -8.02
CA GLU A 85 -14.37 24.46 -8.39
C GLU A 85 -15.81 24.12 -8.82
N ASP A 86 -15.96 23.02 -9.59
CA ASP A 86 -17.24 22.59 -10.16
C ASP A 86 -17.86 21.38 -9.41
N GLY A 87 -17.60 21.23 -8.09
CA GLY A 87 -18.12 20.13 -7.29
C GLY A 87 -17.03 19.32 -6.62
N VAL A 88 -16.97 18.01 -6.88
CA VAL A 88 -16.03 17.07 -6.28
C VAL A 88 -15.32 16.29 -7.35
N LYS A 89 -14.00 16.15 -7.21
CA LYS A 89 -13.17 15.24 -8.00
C LYS A 89 -12.68 14.09 -7.15
N GLY A 90 -12.49 12.94 -7.76
CA GLY A 90 -12.02 11.76 -7.08
C GLY A 90 -11.00 10.95 -7.86
N SER A 91 -10.16 10.27 -7.12
CA SER A 91 -9.24 9.27 -7.64
C SER A 91 -9.41 7.97 -6.89
N GLY A 92 -9.50 6.87 -7.64
CA GLY A 92 -9.65 5.53 -7.08
C GLY A 92 -8.42 4.64 -7.31
N ARG A 93 -8.22 3.69 -6.39
CA ARG A 93 -7.24 2.60 -6.48
C ARG A 93 -7.89 1.30 -6.04
N SER A 94 -7.66 0.23 -6.81
CA SER A 94 -8.31 -1.05 -6.61
C SER A 94 -7.40 -2.16 -6.09
N ILE A 95 -8.03 -3.26 -5.76
CA ILE A 95 -7.45 -4.60 -5.59
C ILE A 95 -7.72 -5.43 -6.84
N GLU A 96 -7.07 -6.57 -7.01
CA GLU A 96 -7.16 -7.40 -8.22
C GLU A 96 -8.58 -7.96 -8.43
N GLU A 97 -9.29 -8.24 -7.34
CA GLU A 97 -10.64 -8.82 -7.34
C GLU A 97 -11.75 -7.82 -7.69
N TYR A 98 -11.42 -6.52 -7.93
CA TYR A 98 -12.41 -5.48 -8.14
C TYR A 98 -12.07 -4.56 -9.31
N SER A 99 -12.88 -4.59 -10.36
CA SER A 99 -12.74 -3.68 -11.51
C SER A 99 -13.43 -2.34 -11.24
N MET A 100 -12.66 -1.31 -10.87
CA MET A 100 -13.22 0.02 -10.60
C MET A 100 -14.05 0.57 -11.75
N TYR A 101 -13.56 0.44 -12.98
CA TYR A 101 -14.27 0.99 -14.14
C TYR A 101 -15.62 0.33 -14.36
N GLU A 102 -15.70 -1.00 -14.30
CA GLU A 102 -16.95 -1.72 -14.51
C GLU A 102 -17.96 -1.42 -13.41
N GLU A 103 -17.51 -1.35 -12.17
CA GLU A 103 -18.38 -1.04 -11.03
C GLU A 103 -18.87 0.42 -11.07
N MET A 104 -18.02 1.36 -11.47
CA MET A 104 -18.45 2.75 -11.69
C MET A 104 -19.47 2.88 -12.81
N CYS A 105 -19.42 2.07 -13.86
CA CYS A 105 -20.41 2.06 -14.91
C CYS A 105 -21.83 1.77 -14.39
N LYS A 106 -21.97 0.98 -13.31
CA LYS A 106 -23.24 0.68 -12.65
C LYS A 106 -23.85 1.89 -11.89
N CYS A 107 -23.02 2.91 -11.65
CA CYS A 107 -23.38 4.15 -10.94
C CYS A 107 -23.21 5.39 -11.83
N SER A 108 -23.17 5.23 -13.14
CA SER A 108 -22.76 6.27 -14.09
C SER A 108 -23.60 7.55 -14.02
N GLU A 109 -24.88 7.46 -13.62
CA GLU A 109 -25.78 8.59 -13.46
C GLU A 109 -25.40 9.55 -12.33
N LEU A 110 -24.53 9.14 -11.39
CA LEU A 110 -24.06 9.98 -10.29
C LEU A 110 -22.91 10.89 -10.68
N PHE A 111 -22.24 10.60 -11.79
CA PHE A 111 -21.03 11.31 -12.21
C PHE A 111 -21.30 12.33 -13.32
N THR A 112 -20.56 13.43 -13.28
CA THR A 112 -20.48 14.36 -14.42
C THR A 112 -19.43 13.91 -15.43
N LYS A 113 -18.33 13.31 -14.93
CA LYS A 113 -17.28 12.66 -15.73
C LYS A 113 -16.70 11.49 -14.94
N PHE A 114 -16.37 10.43 -15.62
CA PHE A 114 -15.59 9.35 -15.05
C PHE A 114 -14.82 8.57 -16.12
N GLY A 115 -13.79 7.83 -15.70
CA GLY A 115 -13.02 6.97 -16.58
C GLY A 115 -11.90 6.29 -15.81
N GLY A 116 -11.30 5.29 -16.42
CA GLY A 116 -10.21 4.55 -15.79
C GLY A 116 -10.01 3.16 -16.37
N HIS A 117 -9.33 2.36 -15.58
CA HIS A 117 -9.00 0.96 -15.80
C HIS A 117 -9.43 0.13 -14.58
N PRO A 118 -9.35 -1.21 -14.61
CA PRO A 118 -9.71 -2.02 -13.46
C PRO A 118 -9.04 -1.59 -12.15
N MET A 119 -7.76 -1.23 -12.19
CA MET A 119 -6.95 -0.93 -10.99
C MET A 119 -6.95 0.55 -10.55
N ALA A 120 -7.42 1.47 -11.40
CA ALA A 120 -7.41 2.89 -11.08
C ALA A 120 -8.46 3.63 -11.89
N ALA A 121 -9.14 4.57 -11.24
CA ALA A 121 -10.15 5.39 -11.88
C ALA A 121 -10.11 6.83 -11.41
N GLY A 122 -10.67 7.71 -12.23
CA GLY A 122 -10.91 9.11 -11.91
C GLY A 122 -12.37 9.46 -12.13
N LEU A 123 -12.90 10.38 -11.35
CA LEU A 123 -14.28 10.80 -11.44
C LEU A 123 -14.47 12.28 -11.06
N SER A 124 -15.58 12.82 -11.51
CA SER A 124 -16.13 14.10 -11.03
C SER A 124 -17.61 13.91 -10.78
N LEU A 125 -18.12 14.49 -9.70
CA LEU A 125 -19.54 14.41 -9.33
C LEU A 125 -19.98 15.67 -8.57
N PRO A 126 -21.31 15.98 -8.55
CA PRO A 126 -21.86 16.99 -7.66
C PRO A 126 -21.64 16.60 -6.19
N GLN A 127 -21.47 17.58 -5.31
CA GLN A 127 -21.21 17.32 -3.89
C GLN A 127 -22.34 16.52 -3.22
N GLU A 128 -23.58 16.77 -3.60
CA GLU A 128 -24.76 16.04 -3.12
C GLU A 128 -24.76 14.55 -3.49
N ASN A 129 -23.98 14.15 -4.49
CA ASN A 129 -23.86 12.76 -4.91
C ASN A 129 -22.76 11.98 -4.19
N VAL A 130 -22.00 12.58 -3.27
CA VAL A 130 -20.92 11.90 -2.53
C VAL A 130 -21.46 10.73 -1.72
N GLU A 131 -22.46 10.97 -0.87
CA GLU A 131 -23.04 9.90 -0.06
C GLU A 131 -23.89 8.91 -0.89
N PRO A 132 -24.72 9.32 -1.85
CA PRO A 132 -25.35 8.39 -2.79
C PRO A 132 -24.34 7.49 -3.53
N PHE A 133 -23.17 8.01 -3.92
CA PHE A 133 -22.11 7.21 -4.54
C PHE A 133 -21.56 6.16 -3.56
N ARG A 134 -21.25 6.56 -2.31
CA ARG A 134 -20.77 5.61 -1.29
C ARG A 134 -21.76 4.47 -1.08
N GLN A 135 -23.04 4.78 -0.94
CA GLN A 135 -24.07 3.77 -0.71
C GLN A 135 -24.23 2.85 -1.92
N LYS A 136 -24.34 3.40 -3.11
CA LYS A 136 -24.63 2.64 -4.31
C LYS A 136 -23.47 1.75 -4.74
N ILE A 137 -22.23 2.25 -4.66
CA ILE A 137 -21.05 1.45 -5.01
C ILE A 137 -20.86 0.25 -4.05
N ASN A 138 -21.23 0.41 -2.78
CA ASN A 138 -21.21 -0.68 -1.81
C ASN A 138 -22.36 -1.66 -1.98
N GLU A 139 -23.55 -1.19 -2.36
CA GLU A 139 -24.70 -2.05 -2.69
C GLU A 139 -24.40 -2.98 -3.86
N TYR A 140 -23.70 -2.47 -4.90
CA TYR A 140 -23.35 -3.24 -6.08
C TYR A 140 -22.07 -4.06 -5.95
N ALA A 141 -21.27 -3.80 -4.91
CA ALA A 141 -20.00 -4.52 -4.73
C ALA A 141 -20.24 -6.02 -4.49
N SER A 142 -19.74 -6.84 -5.41
CA SER A 142 -19.81 -8.29 -5.32
C SER A 142 -18.67 -8.92 -4.51
N LEU A 143 -17.82 -8.10 -3.88
CA LEU A 143 -16.69 -8.54 -3.06
C LEU A 143 -17.15 -9.37 -1.86
N THR A 144 -16.46 -10.44 -1.61
CA THR A 144 -16.59 -11.27 -0.39
C THR A 144 -15.54 -10.87 0.64
N ASP A 145 -15.65 -11.37 1.87
CA ASP A 145 -14.62 -11.13 2.89
C ASP A 145 -13.28 -11.79 2.51
N ASP A 146 -13.33 -12.91 1.76
CA ASP A 146 -12.14 -13.61 1.26
C ASP A 146 -11.40 -12.81 0.18
N ASP A 147 -12.11 -12.01 -0.61
CA ASP A 147 -11.51 -11.11 -1.62
C ASP A 147 -10.77 -9.94 -0.97
N LEU A 148 -11.16 -9.56 0.23
CA LEU A 148 -10.54 -8.48 1.01
C LEU A 148 -9.34 -8.93 1.84
N VAL A 149 -9.04 -10.24 1.87
CA VAL A 149 -7.83 -10.76 2.51
C VAL A 149 -6.65 -10.60 1.57
N PRO A 150 -5.56 -9.93 1.99
CA PRO A 150 -4.35 -9.82 1.17
C PRO A 150 -3.79 -11.20 0.81
N LYS A 151 -3.64 -11.47 -0.48
CA LYS A 151 -3.08 -12.73 -0.99
C LYS A 151 -1.65 -12.50 -1.46
N ILE A 152 -0.75 -13.42 -1.09
CA ILE A 152 0.62 -13.45 -1.59
C ILE A 152 0.76 -14.66 -2.51
N HIS A 153 1.02 -14.39 -3.79
CA HIS A 153 1.34 -15.45 -4.74
C HIS A 153 2.77 -15.92 -4.51
N ILE A 154 2.93 -17.21 -4.21
CA ILE A 154 4.23 -17.85 -4.04
C ILE A 154 4.48 -18.71 -5.27
N ASP A 155 5.49 -18.35 -6.07
CA ASP A 155 5.83 -19.08 -7.29
C ASP A 155 6.35 -20.48 -6.96
N VAL A 156 7.25 -20.58 -5.98
CA VAL A 156 7.83 -21.86 -5.57
C VAL A 156 8.07 -21.89 -4.06
N PRO A 157 7.53 -22.89 -3.33
CA PRO A 157 8.00 -23.20 -1.98
C PRO A 157 9.44 -23.70 -2.06
N MET A 158 10.39 -22.96 -1.48
CA MET A 158 11.81 -23.28 -1.57
C MET A 158 12.49 -23.05 -0.22
N PRO A 159 13.11 -24.12 0.36
CA PRO A 159 13.91 -23.95 1.55
C PRO A 159 15.07 -22.97 1.33
N VAL A 160 15.32 -22.11 2.29
CA VAL A 160 16.37 -21.07 2.19
C VAL A 160 17.77 -21.65 2.02
N ASP A 161 17.99 -22.90 2.44
CA ASP A 161 19.25 -23.64 2.27
C ASP A 161 19.62 -23.89 0.80
N TYR A 162 18.66 -23.80 -0.13
CA TYR A 162 18.91 -23.87 -1.57
C TYR A 162 19.36 -22.53 -2.16
N VAL A 163 19.25 -21.44 -1.41
CA VAL A 163 19.66 -20.12 -1.89
C VAL A 163 21.17 -20.06 -2.01
N SER A 164 21.65 -19.81 -3.21
CA SER A 164 23.07 -19.69 -3.52
C SER A 164 23.32 -18.52 -4.48
N MET A 165 24.53 -18.01 -4.51
CA MET A 165 24.92 -16.96 -5.48
C MET A 165 24.71 -17.41 -6.92
N ARG A 166 24.88 -18.69 -7.20
CA ARG A 166 24.61 -19.26 -8.52
C ARG A 166 23.12 -19.14 -8.86
N LEU A 167 22.23 -19.59 -7.98
CA LEU A 167 20.77 -19.50 -8.17
C LEU A 167 20.32 -18.04 -8.38
N VAL A 168 20.81 -17.12 -7.54
CA VAL A 168 20.50 -15.69 -7.67
C VAL A 168 20.98 -15.15 -9.02
N SER A 169 22.15 -15.56 -9.51
CA SER A 169 22.68 -15.17 -10.81
C SER A 169 21.83 -15.72 -11.97
N GLU A 170 21.34 -16.95 -11.83
CA GLU A 170 20.48 -17.59 -12.84
C GLU A 170 19.15 -16.83 -13.01
N PHE A 171 18.60 -16.19 -11.95
CA PHE A 171 17.41 -15.35 -12.05
C PHE A 171 17.59 -14.10 -12.91
N SER A 172 18.82 -13.68 -13.20
CA SER A 172 19.07 -12.55 -14.09
C SER A 172 18.55 -12.79 -15.52
N VAL A 173 18.39 -14.04 -15.92
CA VAL A 173 17.83 -14.43 -17.22
C VAL A 173 16.34 -14.06 -17.32
N LEU A 174 15.64 -13.95 -16.18
CA LEU A 174 14.23 -13.56 -16.13
C LEU A 174 14.01 -12.04 -16.23
N ALA A 175 15.10 -11.25 -16.13
CA ALA A 175 14.99 -9.78 -16.24
C ALA A 175 14.71 -9.32 -17.69
N PRO A 176 14.09 -8.14 -17.92
CA PRO A 176 13.72 -7.16 -16.90
C PRO A 176 12.40 -7.49 -16.20
N PHE A 177 12.36 -7.25 -14.89
CA PHE A 177 11.13 -7.41 -14.12
C PHE A 177 10.25 -6.17 -14.21
N GLY A 178 8.92 -6.35 -14.18
CA GLY A 178 7.93 -5.29 -14.28
C GLY A 178 6.52 -5.81 -14.02
N LYS A 179 5.51 -5.07 -14.50
CA LYS A 179 4.09 -5.36 -14.24
C LYS A 179 3.68 -6.77 -14.68
N ASP A 180 4.02 -7.17 -15.90
CA ASP A 180 3.61 -8.45 -16.49
C ASP A 180 4.71 -9.54 -16.37
N ASN A 181 5.81 -9.22 -15.70
CA ASN A 181 6.90 -10.11 -15.35
C ASN A 181 7.41 -9.77 -13.94
N PRO A 182 6.65 -10.10 -12.88
CA PRO A 182 7.05 -9.79 -11.51
C PRO A 182 8.29 -10.59 -11.09
N LYS A 183 8.98 -10.10 -10.06
CA LYS A 183 10.06 -10.88 -9.46
C LYS A 183 9.48 -12.14 -8.83
N PRO A 184 10.10 -13.31 -9.03
CA PRO A 184 9.63 -14.54 -8.40
C PRO A 184 9.67 -14.44 -6.87
N VAL A 185 8.62 -14.92 -6.24
CA VAL A 185 8.46 -14.97 -4.80
C VAL A 185 8.61 -16.40 -4.31
N PHE A 186 9.52 -16.60 -3.39
CA PHE A 186 9.77 -17.88 -2.76
C PHE A 186 9.31 -17.86 -1.31
N ALA A 187 8.91 -19.00 -0.78
CA ALA A 187 8.55 -19.13 0.62
C ALA A 187 9.20 -20.34 1.25
N ASP A 188 9.66 -20.17 2.46
CA ASP A 188 10.05 -21.24 3.36
C ASP A 188 9.25 -21.14 4.65
N LYS A 189 9.11 -22.25 5.38
CA LYS A 189 8.34 -22.34 6.61
C LYS A 189 9.12 -23.06 7.72
N ASN A 190 8.66 -22.88 8.96
CA ASN A 190 9.26 -23.50 10.14
C ASN A 190 10.69 -22.99 10.41
N LEU A 191 10.99 -21.75 10.01
CA LEU A 191 12.24 -21.10 10.39
C LEU A 191 12.19 -20.73 11.87
N ARG A 192 13.23 -21.05 12.62
CA ARG A 192 13.33 -20.67 14.02
C ARG A 192 13.87 -19.25 14.14
N VAL A 193 13.14 -18.38 14.80
CA VAL A 193 13.62 -17.04 15.15
C VAL A 193 14.60 -17.18 16.29
N SER A 194 15.86 -16.75 16.11
CA SER A 194 16.87 -16.75 17.18
C SER A 194 16.99 -15.38 17.82
N ARG A 195 16.84 -14.31 17.06
CA ARG A 195 16.84 -12.93 17.52
C ARG A 195 15.96 -12.04 16.64
N MET A 196 15.40 -10.99 17.24
CA MET A 196 14.74 -9.91 16.50
C MET A 196 15.00 -8.58 17.20
N TRP A 197 15.18 -7.51 16.41
CA TRP A 197 15.36 -6.16 16.94
C TRP A 197 14.86 -5.12 15.92
N VAL A 198 14.32 -4.02 16.46
CA VAL A 198 13.80 -2.91 15.67
C VAL A 198 14.95 -1.99 15.30
N VAL A 199 15.01 -1.60 14.04
CA VAL A 199 16.03 -0.68 13.50
C VAL A 199 15.38 0.38 12.60
N GLY A 200 16.19 1.33 12.20
CA GLY A 200 15.78 2.43 11.33
C GLY A 200 15.47 3.71 12.12
N LYS A 201 15.63 4.84 11.46
CA LYS A 201 15.47 6.16 12.07
C LYS A 201 14.07 6.38 12.70
N ASN A 202 13.06 5.69 12.18
CA ASN A 202 11.67 5.80 12.62
C ASN A 202 11.17 4.51 13.29
N ASN A 203 12.04 3.60 13.72
CA ASN A 203 11.70 2.30 14.30
C ASN A 203 10.70 1.49 13.46
N ASN A 204 10.82 1.55 12.15
CA ASN A 204 9.87 0.97 11.19
C ASN A 204 10.44 -0.22 10.42
N VAL A 205 11.55 -0.77 10.84
CA VAL A 205 12.18 -1.95 10.23
C VAL A 205 12.50 -2.97 11.32
N LEU A 206 12.07 -4.21 11.14
CA LEU A 206 12.41 -5.30 12.03
C LEU A 206 13.47 -6.17 11.36
N ARG A 207 14.63 -6.32 12.00
CA ARG A 207 15.64 -7.31 11.60
C ARG A 207 15.45 -8.59 12.39
N LEU A 208 15.61 -9.72 11.70
CA LEU A 208 15.48 -11.05 12.30
C LEU A 208 16.72 -11.87 11.96
N SER A 209 17.22 -12.56 12.95
CA SER A 209 18.14 -13.69 12.76
C SER A 209 17.33 -14.97 12.85
N LEU A 210 17.33 -15.72 11.76
CA LEU A 210 16.57 -16.95 11.61
C LEU A 210 17.52 -18.12 11.48
N ILE A 211 17.05 -19.30 11.80
CA ILE A 211 17.78 -20.56 11.61
C ILE A 211 16.87 -21.51 10.84
N SER A 212 17.38 -22.04 9.72
CA SER A 212 16.64 -23.02 8.91
C SER A 212 16.48 -24.36 9.63
N SER A 213 15.67 -25.24 9.06
CA SER A 213 15.52 -26.62 9.55
C SER A 213 16.83 -27.42 9.51
N TYR A 214 17.78 -27.02 8.69
CA TYR A 214 19.11 -27.65 8.56
C TYR A 214 20.20 -26.94 9.36
N GLY A 215 19.84 -25.91 10.14
CA GLY A 215 20.76 -25.16 10.99
C GLY A 215 21.48 -23.98 10.32
N THR A 216 21.11 -23.63 9.09
CA THR A 216 21.72 -22.51 8.38
C THR A 216 21.21 -21.17 8.96
N PRO A 217 22.10 -20.26 9.39
CA PRO A 217 21.72 -18.94 9.85
C PRO A 217 21.34 -18.03 8.68
N ILE A 218 20.26 -17.26 8.85
CA ILE A 218 19.71 -16.36 7.83
C ILE A 218 19.39 -15.03 8.48
N ASN A 219 19.71 -13.93 7.79
CA ASN A 219 19.26 -12.60 8.17
C ASN A 219 18.06 -12.22 7.31
N ALA A 220 16.98 -11.84 7.95
CA ALA A 220 15.77 -11.37 7.31
C ALA A 220 15.44 -9.93 7.76
N ILE A 221 14.69 -9.22 6.92
CA ILE A 221 14.21 -7.87 7.19
C ILE A 221 12.71 -7.87 6.91
N TYR A 222 11.94 -7.36 7.88
CA TYR A 222 10.52 -7.11 7.73
C TYR A 222 10.27 -5.61 7.65
N PHE A 223 9.55 -5.20 6.61
CA PHE A 223 9.07 -3.85 6.40
C PHE A 223 7.55 -3.85 6.50
N GLY A 224 7.02 -3.38 7.62
CA GLY A 224 5.57 -3.38 7.86
C GLY A 224 5.24 -2.78 9.21
N ASP A 225 4.00 -2.96 9.64
CA ASP A 225 3.55 -2.58 10.97
C ASP A 225 4.13 -3.56 12.01
N ILE A 226 5.15 -3.08 12.73
CA ILE A 226 5.89 -3.88 13.70
C ILE A 226 5.03 -4.22 14.92
N GLU A 227 4.18 -3.30 15.37
CA GLU A 227 3.30 -3.56 16.51
C GLU A 227 2.25 -4.63 16.17
N SER A 228 1.61 -4.52 15.03
CA SER A 228 0.69 -5.57 14.55
C SER A 228 1.40 -6.92 14.38
N PHE A 229 2.66 -6.92 13.93
CA PHE A 229 3.46 -8.15 13.85
C PHE A 229 3.74 -8.74 15.25
N PHE A 230 4.11 -7.90 16.23
CA PHE A 230 4.32 -8.35 17.59
C PHE A 230 3.04 -8.86 18.23
N ASP A 231 1.90 -8.22 17.99
CA ASP A 231 0.60 -8.70 18.48
C ASP A 231 0.24 -10.06 17.88
N TYR A 232 0.49 -10.26 16.59
CA TYR A 232 0.35 -11.58 15.97
C TYR A 232 1.21 -12.64 16.64
N ILE A 233 2.49 -12.34 16.94
CA ILE A 233 3.39 -13.26 17.64
C ILE A 233 2.87 -13.56 19.04
N ARG A 234 2.44 -12.54 19.82
CA ARG A 234 1.87 -12.72 21.16
C ARG A 234 0.64 -13.62 21.14
N GLN A 235 -0.27 -13.40 20.21
CA GLN A 235 -1.49 -14.21 20.07
C GLN A 235 -1.21 -15.65 19.67
N ARG A 236 -0.23 -15.85 18.78
CA ARG A 236 0.05 -17.17 18.20
C ARG A 236 0.98 -18.03 19.04
N PHE A 237 1.97 -17.44 19.69
CA PHE A 237 3.07 -18.13 20.37
C PHE A 237 3.23 -17.77 21.84
N GLY A 238 2.48 -16.78 22.33
CA GLY A 238 2.57 -16.27 23.70
C GLY A 238 3.60 -15.14 23.89
N SER A 239 3.45 -14.37 24.95
CA SER A 239 4.35 -13.24 25.28
C SER A 239 5.79 -13.68 25.53
N ASP A 240 5.97 -14.81 26.21
CA ASP A 240 7.31 -15.36 26.56
C ASP A 240 8.14 -15.65 25.31
N ALA A 241 7.49 -16.12 24.23
CA ALA A 241 8.17 -16.40 22.96
C ALA A 241 8.66 -15.09 22.29
N LEU A 242 7.88 -14.02 22.38
CA LEU A 242 8.28 -12.72 21.86
C LEU A 242 9.44 -12.13 22.67
N GLU A 243 9.38 -12.18 24.00
CA GLU A 243 10.44 -11.68 24.88
C GLU A 243 11.75 -12.44 24.69
N ALA A 244 11.68 -13.77 24.59
CA ALA A 244 12.85 -14.62 24.34
C ALA A 244 13.53 -14.31 22.98
N ALA A 245 12.79 -13.86 21.99
CA ALA A 245 13.33 -13.53 20.67
C ALA A 245 13.81 -12.08 20.55
N ARG A 246 13.33 -11.16 21.40
CA ARG A 246 13.80 -9.77 21.44
C ARG A 246 15.16 -9.70 22.12
N SER A 247 16.13 -9.13 21.42
CA SER A 247 17.40 -8.73 22.05
C SER A 247 17.26 -7.31 22.56
N GLU A 248 17.60 -7.07 23.81
CA GLU A 248 17.98 -5.75 24.27
C GLU A 248 19.34 -5.40 23.63
N GLU A 249 19.47 -4.16 23.11
CA GLU A 249 20.77 -3.62 22.68
C GLU A 249 21.70 -3.40 23.86
#